data_6ee9acba04b616a72f6e2084f7c47bf8
#
_entry.id   6ee9acba04b616a72f6e2084f7c47bf8
#
_cell.length_a   1.000
_cell.length_b   1.000
_cell.length_c   1.000
_cell.angle_alpha   90.00
_cell.angle_beta   90.00
_cell.angle_gamma   90.00
#
_symmetry.space_group_name_H-M   'P 1'
#
loop_
_entity.id
_entity.type
_entity.pdbx_description
1 polymer ?
#
loop_
_entity_poly.entity_id
_entity_poly.type
_entity_poly.pdbx_seq_one_letter_code
_entity_poly.pdbx_strand_id
1 'polypeptide(L)'
;MSIENLSSNKSFGGWHKQYSHISTSLNCSMRFAIFLPPQASTGAKVPVLYWLSGLTCSDENFMQKAGAQRLAAELGMAIVAPDTSPRGEGVANDDSYDLGQGAGFYVNATQAPWNRHYQMYDYVVKELPELIESMFPVSNKRAIAGHSMGGHGALMIALRNPDRYQSVSAFSPINNPVNCPWGQKAFSAYLGKDTHTWREYDASLLMREASQHVPALVDQGEADDFLAEQLKPEVLEAVARSNNYPLELRSHEGYDHSYYFIASFIEDHLRFHADYLNK
;
A
#
# COMPACT_ATOMS: atom_id res chain seq x y z
N MET A 1 -19.96 -12.49 0.13
CA MET A 1 -18.63 -13.13 0.08
C MET A 1 -18.39 -13.85 1.39
N SER A 2 -17.86 -15.07 1.38
CA SER A 2 -17.45 -15.78 2.60
C SER A 2 -15.96 -15.53 2.84
N ILE A 3 -15.61 -15.25 4.09
CA ILE A 3 -14.21 -15.16 4.53
C ILE A 3 -13.94 -16.25 5.54
N GLU A 4 -12.73 -16.80 5.55
CA GLU A 4 -12.25 -17.78 6.50
C GLU A 4 -11.27 -17.13 7.47
N ASN A 5 -11.52 -17.23 8.77
CA ASN A 5 -10.58 -16.75 9.78
C ASN A 5 -9.44 -17.75 9.95
N LEU A 6 -8.22 -17.34 9.65
CA LEU A 6 -7.02 -18.16 9.77
C LEU A 6 -6.37 -18.06 11.15
N SER A 7 -6.40 -16.86 11.75
CA SER A 7 -5.84 -16.62 13.08
C SER A 7 -6.50 -15.44 13.78
N SER A 8 -6.42 -15.41 15.12
CA SER A 8 -6.91 -14.29 15.94
C SER A 8 -6.03 -14.16 17.17
N ASN A 9 -5.33 -13.04 17.29
CA ASN A 9 -4.39 -12.75 18.35
C ASN A 9 -4.75 -11.46 19.08
N LYS A 10 -4.80 -11.51 20.42
CA LYS A 10 -5.02 -10.31 21.23
C LYS A 10 -3.78 -9.41 21.17
N SER A 11 -3.96 -8.11 20.87
CA SER A 11 -2.88 -7.15 20.78
C SER A 11 -3.34 -5.78 21.25
N PHE A 12 -2.68 -5.19 22.25
CA PHE A 12 -2.96 -3.86 22.82
C PHE A 12 -4.45 -3.59 23.09
N GLY A 13 -5.15 -4.57 23.66
CA GLY A 13 -6.59 -4.47 23.92
C GLY A 13 -7.49 -4.73 22.70
N GLY A 14 -6.96 -4.62 21.51
CA GLY A 14 -7.61 -4.96 20.23
C GLY A 14 -7.36 -6.38 19.77
N TRP A 15 -7.59 -6.63 18.49
CA TRP A 15 -7.41 -7.93 17.86
C TRP A 15 -6.66 -7.82 16.53
N HIS A 16 -5.57 -8.53 16.39
CA HIS A 16 -4.95 -8.85 15.11
C HIS A 16 -5.56 -10.13 14.58
N LYS A 17 -6.10 -10.09 13.37
CA LYS A 17 -6.75 -11.24 12.74
C LYS A 17 -6.25 -11.38 11.30
N GLN A 18 -6.19 -12.62 10.84
CA GLN A 18 -5.85 -12.97 9.48
C GLN A 18 -6.99 -13.74 8.83
N TYR A 19 -7.27 -13.42 7.59
CA TYR A 19 -8.35 -14.01 6.82
C TYR A 19 -7.90 -14.45 5.44
N SER A 20 -8.59 -15.46 4.90
CA SER A 20 -8.57 -15.79 3.48
C SER A 20 -9.96 -15.60 2.88
N HIS A 21 -10.03 -15.31 1.60
CA HIS A 21 -11.26 -15.28 0.81
C HIS A 21 -10.98 -15.56 -0.66
N ILE A 22 -12.00 -15.95 -1.40
CA ILE A 22 -11.92 -16.03 -2.86
C ILE A 22 -12.15 -14.64 -3.42
N SER A 23 -11.11 -14.08 -4.05
CA SER A 23 -11.18 -12.79 -4.72
C SER A 23 -11.82 -12.94 -6.09
N THR A 24 -12.81 -12.10 -6.38
CA THR A 24 -13.44 -12.02 -7.70
C THR A 24 -12.58 -11.23 -8.68
N SER A 25 -11.84 -10.22 -8.21
CA SER A 25 -10.93 -9.43 -9.03
C SER A 25 -9.72 -10.26 -9.49
N LEU A 26 -9.20 -11.10 -8.60
CA LEU A 26 -7.95 -11.84 -8.84
C LEU A 26 -8.18 -13.30 -9.26
N ASN A 27 -9.43 -13.79 -9.25
CA ASN A 27 -9.79 -15.18 -9.58
C ASN A 27 -8.95 -16.24 -8.83
N CYS A 28 -8.58 -15.96 -7.58
CA CYS A 28 -7.83 -16.87 -6.72
C CYS A 28 -8.12 -16.60 -5.24
N SER A 29 -7.60 -17.45 -4.35
CA SER A 29 -7.62 -17.20 -2.93
C SER A 29 -6.66 -16.05 -2.59
N MET A 30 -7.17 -15.08 -1.82
CA MET A 30 -6.37 -13.97 -1.29
C MET A 30 -6.39 -13.96 0.22
N ARG A 31 -5.32 -13.42 0.79
CA ARG A 31 -5.17 -13.23 2.23
C ARG A 31 -5.06 -11.75 2.56
N PHE A 32 -5.57 -11.39 3.72
CA PHE A 32 -5.33 -10.10 4.34
C PHE A 32 -5.25 -10.24 5.86
N ALA A 33 -4.49 -9.37 6.48
CA ALA A 33 -4.48 -9.17 7.92
C ALA A 33 -5.26 -7.90 8.28
N ILE A 34 -5.93 -7.90 9.42
CA ILE A 34 -6.61 -6.73 9.97
C ILE A 34 -6.31 -6.60 11.46
N PHE A 35 -5.88 -5.40 11.89
CA PHE A 35 -5.90 -5.00 13.28
C PHE A 35 -7.16 -4.18 13.56
N LEU A 36 -7.95 -4.65 14.53
CA LEU A 36 -9.14 -3.96 15.02
C LEU A 36 -8.81 -3.37 16.41
N PRO A 37 -8.86 -2.04 16.59
CA PRO A 37 -8.57 -1.42 17.87
C PRO A 37 -9.67 -1.73 18.90
N PRO A 38 -9.44 -1.53 20.22
CA PRO A 38 -10.43 -1.82 21.26
C PRO A 38 -11.80 -1.14 21.01
N GLN A 39 -11.79 0.06 20.45
CA GLN A 39 -13.00 0.86 20.14
C GLN A 39 -13.93 0.15 19.15
N ALA A 40 -13.40 -0.66 18.26
CA ALA A 40 -14.20 -1.44 17.32
C ALA A 40 -15.10 -2.48 18.02
N SER A 41 -14.77 -2.91 19.25
CA SER A 41 -15.58 -3.86 20.01
C SER A 41 -16.80 -3.22 20.70
N THR A 42 -16.89 -1.90 20.73
CA THR A 42 -18.02 -1.16 21.34
C THR A 42 -19.21 -0.94 20.39
N GLY A 43 -19.12 -1.44 19.16
CA GLY A 43 -20.12 -1.23 18.10
C GLY A 43 -19.92 0.06 17.30
N ALA A 44 -18.95 0.90 17.67
CA ALA A 44 -18.57 2.08 16.89
C ALA A 44 -17.78 1.68 15.63
N LYS A 45 -18.06 2.34 14.50
CA LYS A 45 -17.26 2.21 13.30
C LYS A 45 -16.00 3.07 13.41
N VAL A 46 -14.84 2.46 13.25
CA VAL A 46 -13.52 3.13 13.32
C VAL A 46 -12.98 3.44 11.92
N PRO A 47 -12.17 4.49 11.75
CA PRO A 47 -11.48 4.75 10.48
C PRO A 47 -10.44 3.67 10.18
N VAL A 48 -10.02 3.56 8.92
CA VAL A 48 -9.12 2.49 8.46
C VAL A 48 -7.94 3.03 7.68
N LEU A 49 -6.75 2.51 8.02
CA LEU A 49 -5.53 2.65 7.24
C LEU A 49 -5.28 1.36 6.45
N TYR A 50 -5.23 1.46 5.12
CA TYR A 50 -4.78 0.38 4.25
C TYR A 50 -3.26 0.46 4.09
N TRP A 51 -2.56 -0.60 4.47
CA TRP A 51 -1.12 -0.71 4.34
C TRP A 51 -0.76 -1.63 3.17
N LEU A 52 0.07 -1.14 2.25
CA LEU A 52 0.59 -1.89 1.11
C LEU A 52 2.07 -2.22 1.34
N SER A 53 2.38 -3.50 1.39
CA SER A 53 3.75 -3.97 1.62
C SER A 53 4.60 -3.98 0.34
N GLY A 54 5.92 -4.01 0.50
CA GLY A 54 6.90 -4.05 -0.57
C GLY A 54 7.09 -5.44 -1.20
N LEU A 55 8.07 -5.53 -2.11
CA LEU A 55 8.45 -6.78 -2.79
C LEU A 55 8.69 -7.91 -1.82
N THR A 56 8.28 -9.11 -2.20
CA THR A 56 8.42 -10.37 -1.45
C THR A 56 7.64 -10.49 -0.15
N CYS A 57 7.03 -9.41 0.33
CA CYS A 57 6.20 -9.41 1.52
C CYS A 57 4.84 -10.07 1.28
N SER A 58 4.18 -10.36 2.40
CA SER A 58 2.78 -10.82 2.47
C SER A 58 1.95 -9.86 3.35
N ASP A 59 0.73 -10.26 3.66
CA ASP A 59 -0.17 -9.59 4.61
C ASP A 59 0.38 -9.48 6.05
N GLU A 60 1.38 -10.29 6.42
CA GLU A 60 1.90 -10.39 7.78
C GLU A 60 3.17 -9.56 8.06
N ASN A 61 4.00 -9.25 7.06
CA ASN A 61 5.30 -8.63 7.32
C ASN A 61 5.19 -7.32 8.11
N PHE A 62 4.33 -6.40 7.68
CA PHE A 62 4.10 -5.15 8.38
C PHE A 62 3.51 -5.38 9.79
N MET A 63 2.50 -6.23 9.87
CA MET A 63 1.79 -6.50 11.12
C MET A 63 2.70 -7.07 12.21
N GLN A 64 3.69 -7.88 11.82
CA GLN A 64 4.64 -8.50 12.75
C GLN A 64 5.83 -7.59 13.09
N LYS A 65 6.24 -6.68 12.19
CA LYS A 65 7.55 -6.02 12.30
C LYS A 65 7.50 -4.51 12.56
N ALA A 66 6.40 -3.84 12.19
CA ALA A 66 6.36 -2.37 12.24
C ALA A 66 6.05 -1.79 13.63
N GLY A 67 5.47 -2.57 14.56
CA GLY A 67 5.09 -2.07 15.89
C GLY A 67 3.89 -1.11 15.91
N ALA A 68 3.11 -1.05 14.85
CA ALA A 68 2.05 -0.07 14.63
C ALA A 68 0.83 -0.21 15.57
N GLN A 69 0.55 -1.42 16.08
CA GLN A 69 -0.71 -1.75 16.75
C GLN A 69 -0.94 -0.98 18.04
N ARG A 70 0.12 -0.63 18.80
CA ARG A 70 -0.02 0.12 20.06
C ARG A 70 -0.67 1.47 19.80
N LEU A 71 -0.05 2.27 18.93
CA LEU A 71 -0.56 3.60 18.64
C LEU A 71 -1.87 3.55 17.88
N ALA A 72 -2.06 2.59 16.97
CA ALA A 72 -3.34 2.39 16.30
C ALA A 72 -4.48 2.09 17.28
N ALA A 73 -4.22 1.33 18.36
CA ALA A 73 -5.20 1.10 19.45
C ALA A 73 -5.54 2.38 20.19
N GLU A 74 -4.53 3.22 20.51
CA GLU A 74 -4.71 4.50 21.17
C GLU A 74 -5.52 5.49 20.32
N LEU A 75 -5.23 5.55 19.02
CA LEU A 75 -5.90 6.43 18.06
C LEU A 75 -7.29 5.93 17.61
N GLY A 76 -7.65 4.69 17.94
CA GLY A 76 -8.90 4.08 17.49
C GLY A 76 -8.95 3.81 15.98
N MET A 77 -7.81 3.47 15.38
CA MET A 77 -7.65 3.25 13.96
C MET A 77 -7.49 1.75 13.64
N ALA A 78 -8.28 1.23 12.71
CA ALA A 78 -8.06 -0.10 12.14
C ALA A 78 -6.91 -0.04 11.11
N ILE A 79 -6.15 -1.15 10.99
CA ILE A 79 -5.13 -1.30 9.94
C ILE A 79 -5.45 -2.55 9.15
N VAL A 80 -5.46 -2.46 7.82
CA VAL A 80 -5.67 -3.58 6.91
C VAL A 80 -4.44 -3.72 6.01
N ALA A 81 -3.84 -4.90 5.97
CA ALA A 81 -2.72 -5.22 5.10
C ALA A 81 -3.09 -6.42 4.21
N PRO A 82 -3.33 -6.24 2.90
CA PRO A 82 -3.48 -7.35 1.98
C PRO A 82 -2.14 -7.99 1.64
N ASP A 83 -2.18 -9.21 1.09
CA ASP A 83 -1.03 -9.79 0.41
C ASP A 83 -0.63 -8.92 -0.79
N THR A 84 0.63 -8.99 -1.19
CA THR A 84 1.24 -8.13 -2.22
C THR A 84 0.96 -8.59 -3.64
N SER A 85 0.40 -9.77 -3.81
CA SER A 85 0.04 -10.34 -5.11
C SER A 85 -0.96 -11.49 -4.96
N PRO A 86 -1.61 -11.93 -6.05
CA PRO A 86 -2.18 -13.27 -6.11
C PRO A 86 -1.08 -14.32 -5.89
N ARG A 87 -1.44 -15.47 -5.29
CA ARG A 87 -0.53 -16.60 -5.02
C ARG A 87 -1.25 -17.93 -5.21
N GLY A 88 -0.46 -18.97 -5.38
CA GLY A 88 -0.92 -20.37 -5.36
C GLY A 88 -0.72 -21.08 -6.68
N GLU A 89 -1.15 -22.34 -6.71
CA GLU A 89 -1.08 -23.19 -7.89
C GLU A 89 -1.95 -22.61 -9.03
N GLY A 90 -1.39 -22.57 -10.23
CA GLY A 90 -2.07 -22.00 -11.39
C GLY A 90 -2.00 -20.47 -11.53
N VAL A 91 -1.47 -19.76 -10.53
CA VAL A 91 -1.14 -18.34 -10.63
C VAL A 91 0.24 -18.18 -11.28
N ALA A 92 0.31 -17.36 -12.33
CA ALA A 92 1.57 -17.10 -13.03
C ALA A 92 2.64 -16.58 -12.06
N ASN A 93 3.89 -17.03 -12.25
CA ASN A 93 5.03 -16.62 -11.46
C ASN A 93 6.27 -16.47 -12.32
N ASP A 94 7.29 -15.82 -11.78
CA ASP A 94 8.64 -15.70 -12.35
C ASP A 94 9.67 -16.16 -11.31
N ASP A 95 10.85 -16.60 -11.76
CA ASP A 95 11.91 -17.05 -10.87
C ASP A 95 12.59 -15.90 -10.12
N SER A 96 12.45 -14.67 -10.61
CA SER A 96 13.00 -13.48 -9.96
C SER A 96 12.04 -12.90 -8.92
N TYR A 97 12.60 -12.37 -7.83
CA TYR A 97 11.83 -11.85 -6.69
C TYR A 97 11.00 -10.59 -7.01
N ASP A 98 11.30 -9.91 -8.11
CA ASP A 98 10.74 -8.61 -8.50
C ASP A 98 9.65 -8.71 -9.59
N LEU A 99 9.17 -9.92 -9.88
CA LEU A 99 8.07 -10.17 -10.80
C LEU A 99 7.25 -11.39 -10.35
N GLY A 100 5.95 -11.39 -10.55
CA GLY A 100 5.08 -12.51 -10.18
C GLY A 100 4.65 -12.51 -8.71
N GLN A 101 4.64 -13.70 -8.08
CA GLN A 101 4.15 -13.87 -6.70
C GLN A 101 5.03 -13.10 -5.72
N GLY A 102 4.41 -12.18 -4.95
CA GLY A 102 5.08 -11.24 -4.07
C GLY A 102 5.47 -9.91 -4.74
N ALA A 103 5.14 -9.70 -6.01
CA ALA A 103 5.56 -8.55 -6.81
C ALA A 103 4.44 -8.03 -7.74
N GLY A 104 3.23 -7.86 -7.22
CA GLY A 104 2.06 -7.47 -8.01
C GLY A 104 2.03 -6.01 -8.47
N PHE A 105 2.92 -5.17 -7.97
CA PHE A 105 3.05 -3.73 -8.28
C PHE A 105 1.75 -2.92 -8.20
N TYR A 106 0.69 -3.49 -7.63
CA TYR A 106 -0.62 -2.87 -7.46
C TYR A 106 -1.24 -2.33 -8.74
N VAL A 107 -0.94 -2.97 -9.88
CA VAL A 107 -1.48 -2.66 -11.20
C VAL A 107 -2.58 -3.63 -11.61
N ASN A 108 -3.32 -3.30 -12.67
CA ASN A 108 -4.17 -4.25 -13.40
C ASN A 108 -3.43 -4.72 -14.65
N ALA A 109 -2.96 -5.96 -14.64
CA ALA A 109 -2.24 -6.53 -15.76
C ALA A 109 -3.15 -6.71 -16.97
N THR A 110 -2.62 -6.36 -18.17
CA THR A 110 -3.30 -6.52 -19.46
C THR A 110 -2.70 -7.63 -20.31
N GLN A 111 -1.49 -8.08 -19.97
CA GLN A 111 -0.73 -9.06 -20.75
C GLN A 111 -0.87 -10.48 -20.19
N ALA A 112 -1.04 -11.45 -21.07
CA ALA A 112 -0.98 -12.86 -20.70
C ALA A 112 0.47 -13.25 -20.33
N PRO A 113 0.65 -14.16 -19.35
CA PRO A 113 -0.35 -14.87 -18.56
C PRO A 113 -0.88 -14.09 -17.34
N TRP A 114 -0.35 -12.90 -17.07
CA TRP A 114 -0.58 -12.10 -15.86
C TRP A 114 -2.03 -11.59 -15.74
N ASN A 115 -2.64 -11.19 -16.84
CA ASN A 115 -3.97 -10.58 -16.88
C ASN A 115 -5.07 -11.44 -16.25
N ARG A 116 -4.83 -12.75 -16.07
CA ARG A 116 -5.80 -13.66 -15.47
C ARG A 116 -5.99 -13.42 -13.97
N HIS A 117 -4.90 -13.06 -13.27
CA HIS A 117 -4.89 -13.00 -11.81
C HIS A 117 -4.35 -11.68 -11.24
N TYR A 118 -3.51 -10.93 -11.97
CA TYR A 118 -2.83 -9.74 -11.45
C TYR A 118 -3.66 -8.48 -11.69
N GLN A 119 -4.82 -8.38 -10.99
CA GLN A 119 -5.71 -7.23 -11.00
C GLN A 119 -5.66 -6.51 -9.64
N MET A 120 -4.43 -6.27 -9.13
CA MET A 120 -4.20 -5.79 -7.77
C MET A 120 -4.75 -4.38 -7.53
N TYR A 121 -4.77 -3.52 -8.56
CA TYR A 121 -5.39 -2.20 -8.44
C TYR A 121 -6.88 -2.30 -8.11
N ASP A 122 -7.64 -3.07 -8.89
CA ASP A 122 -9.07 -3.25 -8.66
C ASP A 122 -9.36 -3.94 -7.33
N TYR A 123 -8.50 -4.90 -6.96
CA TYR A 123 -8.61 -5.55 -5.66
C TYR A 123 -8.49 -4.56 -4.50
N VAL A 124 -7.42 -3.74 -4.49
CA VAL A 124 -7.15 -2.81 -3.38
C VAL A 124 -8.12 -1.62 -3.37
N VAL A 125 -8.52 -1.13 -4.54
CA VAL A 125 -9.37 0.08 -4.64
C VAL A 125 -10.85 -0.23 -4.46
N LYS A 126 -11.31 -1.39 -4.92
CA LYS A 126 -12.74 -1.75 -4.97
C LYS A 126 -13.09 -2.90 -4.02
N GLU A 127 -12.60 -4.11 -4.32
CA GLU A 127 -13.06 -5.33 -3.67
C GLU A 127 -12.69 -5.39 -2.18
N LEU A 128 -11.44 -5.09 -1.84
CA LEU A 128 -10.98 -5.15 -0.44
C LEU A 128 -11.73 -4.14 0.46
N PRO A 129 -11.87 -2.85 0.10
CA PRO A 129 -12.65 -1.92 0.92
C PRO A 129 -14.12 -2.32 1.08
N GLU A 130 -14.78 -2.79 0.03
CA GLU A 130 -16.16 -3.28 0.11
C GLU A 130 -16.29 -4.47 1.06
N LEU A 131 -15.35 -5.42 0.98
CA LEU A 131 -15.30 -6.57 1.89
C LEU A 131 -15.10 -6.12 3.34
N ILE A 132 -14.09 -5.27 3.60
CA ILE A 132 -13.73 -4.81 4.94
C ILE A 132 -14.88 -4.03 5.58
N GLU A 133 -15.47 -3.08 4.88
CA GLU A 133 -16.56 -2.24 5.39
C GLU A 133 -17.88 -3.00 5.61
N SER A 134 -18.09 -4.10 4.87
CA SER A 134 -19.26 -4.96 5.06
C SER A 134 -19.13 -5.96 6.20
N MET A 135 -17.90 -6.41 6.51
CA MET A 135 -17.64 -7.51 7.44
C MET A 135 -17.13 -7.06 8.81
N PHE A 136 -16.59 -5.84 8.91
CA PHE A 136 -15.96 -5.35 10.13
C PHE A 136 -16.54 -4.00 10.56
N PRO A 137 -16.43 -3.62 11.86
CA PRO A 137 -16.91 -2.35 12.37
C PRO A 137 -15.95 -1.19 11.98
N VAL A 138 -15.78 -0.98 10.70
CA VAL A 138 -14.99 0.12 10.14
C VAL A 138 -15.87 1.08 9.33
N SER A 139 -15.46 2.34 9.26
CA SER A 139 -16.14 3.37 8.47
C SER A 139 -15.55 3.47 7.06
N ASN A 140 -16.14 4.30 6.23
CA ASN A 140 -15.61 4.65 4.91
C ASN A 140 -14.57 5.78 4.95
N LYS A 141 -14.13 6.21 6.14
CA LYS A 141 -12.99 7.11 6.29
C LYS A 141 -11.70 6.32 6.12
N ARG A 142 -11.02 6.53 5.01
CA ARG A 142 -9.87 5.73 4.59
C ARG A 142 -8.62 6.57 4.45
N ALA A 143 -7.50 6.02 4.88
CA ALA A 143 -6.16 6.44 4.51
C ALA A 143 -5.41 5.28 3.87
N ILE A 144 -4.34 5.56 3.16
CA ILE A 144 -3.52 4.53 2.54
C ILE A 144 -2.04 4.82 2.77
N ALA A 145 -1.28 3.79 3.07
CA ALA A 145 0.17 3.88 3.26
C ALA A 145 0.87 2.66 2.68
N GLY A 146 2.18 2.74 2.49
CA GLY A 146 2.94 1.59 2.03
C GLY A 146 4.44 1.78 2.07
N HIS A 147 5.17 0.71 1.76
CA HIS A 147 6.63 0.68 1.72
C HIS A 147 7.12 0.20 0.36
N SER A 148 8.14 0.84 -0.20
CA SER A 148 8.82 0.40 -1.43
C SER A 148 7.84 0.28 -2.62
N MET A 149 7.68 -0.92 -3.20
CA MET A 149 6.63 -1.25 -4.17
C MET A 149 5.22 -0.89 -3.63
N GLY A 150 4.96 -1.11 -2.35
CA GLY A 150 3.70 -0.72 -1.71
C GLY A 150 3.57 0.77 -1.50
N GLY A 151 4.68 1.48 -1.28
CA GLY A 151 4.71 2.95 -1.26
C GLY A 151 4.36 3.55 -2.61
N HIS A 152 4.90 2.97 -3.70
CA HIS A 152 4.46 3.25 -5.06
C HIS A 152 2.95 3.05 -5.21
N GLY A 153 2.45 1.88 -4.80
CA GLY A 153 1.03 1.54 -4.88
C GLY A 153 0.15 2.52 -4.11
N ALA A 154 0.54 2.89 -2.88
CA ALA A 154 -0.20 3.82 -2.04
C ALA A 154 -0.31 5.21 -2.68
N LEU A 155 0.82 5.79 -3.11
CA LEU A 155 0.85 7.09 -3.78
C LEU A 155 0.03 7.09 -5.07
N MET A 156 0.26 6.12 -5.94
CA MET A 156 -0.44 5.99 -7.23
C MET A 156 -1.95 5.83 -7.03
N ILE A 157 -2.37 4.98 -6.10
CA ILE A 157 -3.80 4.75 -5.81
C ILE A 157 -4.46 6.01 -5.26
N ALA A 158 -3.83 6.71 -4.31
CA ALA A 158 -4.39 7.94 -3.76
C ALA A 158 -4.52 9.04 -4.81
N LEU A 159 -3.50 9.22 -5.66
CA LEU A 159 -3.49 10.19 -6.75
C LEU A 159 -4.57 9.93 -7.82
N ARG A 160 -4.87 8.66 -8.09
CA ARG A 160 -5.94 8.28 -9.02
C ARG A 160 -7.35 8.33 -8.40
N ASN A 161 -7.45 8.34 -7.08
CA ASN A 161 -8.73 8.29 -6.36
C ASN A 161 -8.75 9.32 -5.20
N PRO A 162 -8.57 10.61 -5.48
CA PRO A 162 -8.40 11.64 -4.45
C PRO A 162 -9.64 11.85 -3.57
N ASP A 163 -10.80 11.43 -4.02
CA ASP A 163 -12.08 11.46 -3.30
C ASP A 163 -12.26 10.27 -2.33
N ARG A 164 -11.42 9.25 -2.42
CA ARG A 164 -11.56 8.01 -1.63
C ARG A 164 -10.67 7.96 -0.40
N TYR A 165 -9.58 8.72 -0.38
CA TYR A 165 -8.58 8.69 0.69
C TYR A 165 -8.36 10.07 1.29
N GLN A 166 -8.38 10.17 2.63
CA GLN A 166 -8.20 11.43 3.36
C GLN A 166 -6.72 11.86 3.42
N SER A 167 -5.82 10.90 3.32
CA SER A 167 -4.37 11.11 3.34
C SER A 167 -3.62 9.90 2.79
N VAL A 168 -2.39 10.13 2.35
CA VAL A 168 -1.49 9.06 1.87
C VAL A 168 -0.11 9.20 2.49
N SER A 169 0.53 8.08 2.81
CA SER A 169 1.94 8.13 3.20
C SER A 169 2.76 6.97 2.63
N ALA A 170 4.07 7.14 2.57
CA ALA A 170 4.95 6.10 2.05
C ALA A 170 6.32 6.12 2.72
N PHE A 171 6.90 4.92 2.90
CA PHE A 171 8.30 4.71 3.27
C PHE A 171 9.08 4.25 2.04
N SER A 172 10.18 4.92 1.72
CA SER A 172 11.08 4.55 0.62
C SER A 172 10.35 4.09 -0.66
N PRO A 173 9.36 4.87 -1.18
CA PRO A 173 8.55 4.44 -2.32
C PRO A 173 9.35 4.42 -3.63
N ILE A 174 8.95 3.54 -4.57
CA ILE A 174 9.38 3.65 -5.97
C ILE A 174 8.59 4.81 -6.59
N ASN A 175 9.21 5.99 -6.65
CA ASN A 175 8.50 7.24 -7.00
C ASN A 175 8.23 7.40 -8.50
N ASN A 176 9.10 6.85 -9.34
CA ASN A 176 9.04 7.01 -10.79
C ASN A 176 9.30 5.67 -11.50
N PRO A 177 8.39 4.70 -11.38
CA PRO A 177 8.57 3.35 -11.90
C PRO A 177 8.80 3.28 -13.41
N VAL A 178 8.29 4.21 -14.19
CA VAL A 178 8.55 4.25 -15.65
C VAL A 178 10.02 4.48 -15.98
N ASN A 179 10.81 5.01 -15.06
CA ASN A 179 12.23 5.33 -15.24
C ASN A 179 13.16 4.60 -14.26
N CYS A 180 12.75 3.48 -13.69
CA CYS A 180 13.60 2.64 -12.87
C CYS A 180 13.54 1.17 -13.30
N PRO A 181 14.60 0.37 -13.07
CA PRO A 181 14.68 -1.03 -13.54
C PRO A 181 13.51 -1.90 -13.07
N TRP A 182 13.15 -1.85 -11.79
CA TRP A 182 12.02 -2.64 -11.26
C TRP A 182 10.70 -2.30 -11.94
N GLY A 183 10.40 -1.01 -12.08
CA GLY A 183 9.16 -0.56 -12.71
C GLY A 183 9.12 -0.91 -14.19
N GLN A 184 10.21 -0.70 -14.93
CA GLN A 184 10.28 -1.04 -16.36
C GLN A 184 10.08 -2.54 -16.59
N LYS A 185 10.69 -3.39 -15.77
CA LYS A 185 10.52 -4.85 -15.85
C LYS A 185 9.06 -5.25 -15.58
N ALA A 186 8.50 -4.79 -14.45
CA ALA A 186 7.15 -5.13 -14.05
C ALA A 186 6.11 -4.60 -15.05
N PHE A 187 6.22 -3.33 -15.47
CA PHE A 187 5.25 -2.72 -16.39
C PHE A 187 5.34 -3.32 -17.79
N SER A 188 6.54 -3.64 -18.28
CA SER A 188 6.69 -4.37 -19.55
C SER A 188 5.97 -5.72 -19.50
N ALA A 189 6.10 -6.46 -18.40
CA ALA A 189 5.48 -7.76 -18.23
C ALA A 189 3.96 -7.65 -18.03
N TYR A 190 3.50 -6.77 -17.15
CA TYR A 190 2.08 -6.67 -16.78
C TYR A 190 1.25 -5.83 -17.75
N LEU A 191 1.79 -4.71 -18.26
CA LEU A 191 1.06 -3.73 -19.07
C LEU A 191 1.44 -3.77 -20.56
N GLY A 192 2.54 -4.44 -20.89
CA GLY A 192 3.06 -4.52 -22.25
C GLY A 192 3.99 -3.37 -22.62
N LYS A 193 4.33 -3.29 -23.91
CA LYS A 193 5.38 -2.37 -24.40
C LYS A 193 4.91 -0.93 -24.66
N ASP A 194 3.61 -0.67 -24.61
CA ASP A 194 3.08 0.68 -24.78
C ASP A 194 3.27 1.49 -23.49
N THR A 195 4.34 2.26 -23.44
CA THR A 195 4.71 3.07 -22.27
C THR A 195 3.70 4.18 -21.94
N HIS A 196 2.79 4.53 -22.85
CA HIS A 196 1.70 5.45 -22.55
C HIS A 196 0.77 4.89 -21.47
N THR A 197 0.53 3.59 -21.46
CA THR A 197 -0.30 2.93 -20.43
C THR A 197 0.36 2.91 -19.06
N TRP A 198 1.69 3.03 -18.98
CA TRP A 198 2.44 3.02 -17.72
C TRP A 198 2.23 4.30 -16.90
N ARG A 199 1.92 5.41 -17.59
CA ARG A 199 1.75 6.73 -16.96
C ARG A 199 0.66 6.74 -15.89
N GLU A 200 -0.38 5.93 -16.09
CA GLU A 200 -1.48 5.79 -15.14
C GLU A 200 -1.07 5.13 -13.82
N TYR A 201 0.10 4.52 -13.78
CA TYR A 201 0.65 3.82 -12.62
C TYR A 201 1.95 4.46 -12.10
N ASP A 202 2.27 5.69 -12.51
CA ASP A 202 3.49 6.40 -12.06
C ASP A 202 3.11 7.59 -11.17
N ALA A 203 3.50 7.52 -9.89
CA ALA A 203 3.15 8.53 -8.89
C ALA A 203 3.67 9.93 -9.25
N SER A 204 4.89 10.04 -9.79
CA SER A 204 5.47 11.33 -10.16
C SER A 204 4.74 11.96 -11.35
N LEU A 205 4.35 11.16 -12.34
CA LEU A 205 3.59 11.64 -13.49
C LEU A 205 2.15 12.04 -13.09
N LEU A 206 1.50 11.24 -12.25
CA LEU A 206 0.17 11.53 -11.72
C LEU A 206 0.17 12.79 -10.86
N MET A 207 1.16 12.94 -9.96
CA MET A 207 1.27 14.11 -9.08
C MET A 207 1.51 15.42 -9.87
N ARG A 208 2.24 15.35 -10.97
CA ARG A 208 2.45 16.50 -11.88
C ARG A 208 1.14 17.01 -12.47
N GLU A 209 0.21 16.11 -12.77
CA GLU A 209 -1.05 16.40 -13.47
C GLU A 209 -2.24 16.50 -12.50
N ALA A 210 -2.03 16.27 -11.19
CA ALA A 210 -3.09 16.24 -10.20
C ALA A 210 -3.79 17.61 -10.06
N SER A 211 -5.10 17.63 -10.20
CA SER A 211 -5.97 18.78 -9.96
C SER A 211 -6.63 18.76 -8.57
N GLN A 212 -6.70 17.60 -7.95
CA GLN A 212 -7.15 17.40 -6.57
C GLN A 212 -5.97 16.86 -5.76
N HIS A 213 -5.80 17.37 -4.56
CA HIS A 213 -4.63 17.07 -3.75
C HIS A 213 -5.03 16.28 -2.51
N VAL A 214 -4.41 15.12 -2.32
CA VAL A 214 -4.48 14.33 -1.09
C VAL A 214 -3.22 14.62 -0.28
N PRO A 215 -3.32 15.06 0.98
CA PRO A 215 -2.14 15.29 1.82
C PRO A 215 -1.22 14.07 1.84
N ALA A 216 0.07 14.29 1.60
CA ALA A 216 1.05 13.23 1.42
C ALA A 216 2.26 13.39 2.34
N LEU A 217 2.68 12.30 3.00
CA LEU A 217 3.90 12.20 3.80
C LEU A 217 4.78 11.09 3.23
N VAL A 218 6.05 11.40 2.95
CA VAL A 218 7.03 10.41 2.47
C VAL A 218 8.28 10.48 3.34
N ASP A 219 8.68 9.33 3.87
CA ASP A 219 9.95 9.15 4.57
C ASP A 219 10.92 8.34 3.72
N GLN A 220 12.17 8.82 3.61
CA GLN A 220 13.23 8.21 2.84
C GLN A 220 14.49 8.04 3.68
N GLY A 221 15.01 6.82 3.77
CA GLY A 221 16.33 6.54 4.35
C GLY A 221 17.46 6.93 3.39
N GLU A 222 18.46 7.65 3.88
CA GLU A 222 19.60 8.08 3.06
C GLU A 222 20.64 6.98 2.84
N ALA A 223 20.68 5.96 3.72
CA ALA A 223 21.53 4.77 3.59
C ALA A 223 20.85 3.62 2.84
N ASP A 224 19.75 3.88 2.14
CA ASP A 224 19.00 2.90 1.37
C ASP A 224 19.74 2.51 0.09
N ASP A 225 20.11 1.24 -0.04
CA ASP A 225 20.86 0.72 -1.21
C ASP A 225 20.10 0.89 -2.54
N PHE A 226 18.77 1.04 -2.50
CA PHE A 226 17.93 1.22 -3.69
C PHE A 226 17.67 2.69 -4.05
N LEU A 227 18.13 3.62 -3.22
CA LEU A 227 17.83 5.06 -3.32
C LEU A 227 18.05 5.61 -4.72
N ALA A 228 19.25 5.47 -5.25
CA ALA A 228 19.68 6.09 -6.50
C ALA A 228 19.07 5.42 -7.74
N GLU A 229 18.96 4.10 -7.75
CA GLU A 229 18.57 3.36 -8.94
C GLU A 229 17.05 3.17 -9.05
N GLN A 230 16.39 2.87 -7.92
CA GLN A 230 14.99 2.42 -7.92
C GLN A 230 14.03 3.46 -7.36
N LEU A 231 14.38 4.21 -6.31
CA LEU A 231 13.42 4.98 -5.52
C LEU A 231 13.26 6.41 -6.01
N LYS A 232 14.33 7.14 -6.28
CA LYS A 232 14.35 8.49 -6.91
C LYS A 232 13.40 9.50 -6.23
N PRO A 233 13.53 9.77 -4.92
CA PRO A 233 12.66 10.70 -4.21
C PRO A 233 12.72 12.13 -4.75
N GLU A 234 13.87 12.55 -5.29
CA GLU A 234 14.08 13.86 -5.90
C GLU A 234 13.14 14.14 -7.08
N VAL A 235 12.72 13.09 -7.81
CA VAL A 235 11.76 13.25 -8.92
C VAL A 235 10.37 13.60 -8.38
N LEU A 236 9.93 12.91 -7.32
CA LEU A 236 8.65 13.18 -6.68
C LEU A 236 8.62 14.59 -6.06
N GLU A 237 9.69 14.96 -5.36
CA GLU A 237 9.83 16.29 -4.74
C GLU A 237 9.78 17.41 -5.78
N ALA A 238 10.47 17.25 -6.90
CA ALA A 238 10.49 18.24 -7.97
C ALA A 238 9.09 18.44 -8.59
N VAL A 239 8.34 17.37 -8.83
CA VAL A 239 6.98 17.49 -9.38
C VAL A 239 6.00 18.03 -8.36
N ALA A 240 6.12 17.69 -7.09
CA ALA A 240 5.29 18.22 -6.02
C ALA A 240 5.44 19.75 -5.92
N ARG A 241 6.69 20.24 -5.94
CA ARG A 241 6.98 21.68 -5.96
C ARG A 241 6.39 22.38 -7.20
N SER A 242 6.51 21.77 -8.38
CA SER A 242 6.01 22.36 -9.63
C SER A 242 4.49 22.47 -9.69
N ASN A 243 3.77 21.61 -8.97
CA ASN A 243 2.29 21.58 -8.92
C ASN A 243 1.73 22.11 -7.58
N ASN A 244 2.56 22.69 -6.71
CA ASN A 244 2.17 23.08 -5.35
C ASN A 244 1.42 21.97 -4.60
N TYR A 245 1.83 20.73 -4.81
CA TYR A 245 1.22 19.57 -4.15
C TYR A 245 1.62 19.52 -2.67
N PRO A 246 0.69 19.26 -1.73
CA PRO A 246 0.96 19.20 -0.29
C PRO A 246 1.70 17.90 0.09
N LEU A 247 2.96 17.81 -0.32
CA LEU A 247 3.87 16.72 0.00
C LEU A 247 4.85 17.17 1.08
N GLU A 248 4.89 16.44 2.20
CA GLU A 248 5.99 16.46 3.14
C GLU A 248 6.92 15.28 2.82
N LEU A 249 8.14 15.56 2.37
CA LEU A 249 9.18 14.57 2.12
C LEU A 249 10.30 14.77 3.12
N ARG A 250 10.57 13.75 3.94
CA ARG A 250 11.59 13.78 5.00
C ARG A 250 12.70 12.78 4.66
N SER A 251 13.96 13.23 4.76
CA SER A 251 15.14 12.38 4.60
C SER A 251 15.72 12.05 5.98
N HIS A 252 16.15 10.81 6.16
CA HIS A 252 16.65 10.30 7.44
C HIS A 252 18.07 9.72 7.28
N GLU A 253 19.07 10.43 7.84
CA GLU A 253 20.46 10.02 7.81
C GLU A 253 20.67 8.66 8.50
N GLY A 254 21.41 7.75 7.85
CA GLY A 254 21.78 6.44 8.38
C GLY A 254 20.72 5.36 8.33
N TYR A 255 19.49 5.68 7.93
CA TYR A 255 18.42 4.68 7.79
C TYR A 255 18.43 4.02 6.42
N ASP A 256 18.16 2.72 6.41
CA ASP A 256 18.18 1.84 5.24
C ASP A 256 16.75 1.53 4.73
N HIS A 257 16.61 0.46 3.91
CA HIS A 257 15.32 0.01 3.35
C HIS A 257 14.55 -0.96 4.25
N SER A 258 15.01 -1.20 5.47
CA SER A 258 14.51 -2.28 6.32
C SER A 258 13.31 -1.89 7.18
N TYR A 259 12.72 -2.89 7.85
CA TYR A 259 11.68 -2.65 8.85
C TYR A 259 12.18 -1.93 10.11
N TYR A 260 13.51 -1.84 10.36
CA TYR A 260 14.05 -0.98 11.41
C TYR A 260 13.75 0.50 11.14
N PHE A 261 13.85 0.91 9.86
CA PHE A 261 13.45 2.24 9.42
C PHE A 261 11.94 2.47 9.63
N ILE A 262 11.11 1.58 9.11
CA ILE A 262 9.64 1.68 9.25
C ILE A 262 9.25 1.75 10.73
N ALA A 263 9.77 0.84 11.56
CA ALA A 263 9.43 0.80 12.99
C ALA A 263 9.85 2.07 13.76
N SER A 264 10.88 2.78 13.30
CA SER A 264 11.34 4.02 13.91
C SER A 264 10.39 5.19 13.68
N PHE A 265 9.66 5.23 12.56
CA PHE A 265 8.85 6.37 12.16
C PHE A 265 7.38 6.06 11.92
N ILE A 266 6.94 4.81 12.07
CA ILE A 266 5.54 4.44 11.81
C ILE A 266 4.54 5.19 12.70
N GLU A 267 4.91 5.55 13.91
CA GLU A 267 4.05 6.33 14.81
C GLU A 267 3.77 7.73 14.26
N ASP A 268 4.74 8.38 13.61
CA ASP A 268 4.53 9.68 12.95
C ASP A 268 3.51 9.56 11.82
N HIS A 269 3.62 8.51 11.00
CA HIS A 269 2.66 8.24 9.93
C HIS A 269 1.25 7.98 10.46
N LEU A 270 1.12 7.21 11.55
CA LEU A 270 -0.19 6.96 12.16
C LEU A 270 -0.81 8.24 12.71
N ARG A 271 -0.04 9.12 13.34
CA ARG A 271 -0.52 10.44 13.81
C ARG A 271 -0.91 11.34 12.64
N PHE A 272 -0.07 11.40 11.60
CA PHE A 272 -0.39 12.11 10.36
C PHE A 272 -1.75 11.65 9.79
N HIS A 273 -1.99 10.36 9.65
CA HIS A 273 -3.26 9.85 9.15
C HIS A 273 -4.43 10.16 10.10
N ALA A 274 -4.25 10.05 11.41
CA ALA A 274 -5.28 10.34 12.40
C ALA A 274 -5.76 11.79 12.32
N ASP A 275 -4.89 12.75 12.04
CA ASP A 275 -5.22 14.17 11.88
C ASP A 275 -6.20 14.42 10.72
N TYR A 276 -6.19 13.59 9.70
CA TYR A 276 -7.11 13.68 8.55
C TYR A 276 -8.35 12.79 8.68
N LEU A 277 -8.21 11.61 9.28
CA LEU A 277 -9.30 10.65 9.45
C LEU A 277 -10.33 11.10 10.51
N ASN A 278 -9.91 11.93 11.47
CA ASN A 278 -10.77 12.42 12.55
C ASN A 278 -11.46 13.77 12.24
N LYS A 279 -11.18 14.33 11.08
CA LYS A 279 -11.92 15.50 10.56
C LYS A 279 -13.20 15.04 9.88
#